data_54b0aa002cd9f2b38ed8f2c0003b9a3c
#
_entry.id   54b0aa002cd9f2b38ed8f2c0003b9a3c
#
_cell.length_a   1.000
_cell.length_b   1.000
_cell.length_c   1.000
_cell.angle_alpha   90.00
_cell.angle_beta   90.00
_cell.angle_gamma   90.00
#
_symmetry.space_group_name_H-M   'P 1'
#
loop_
_entity.id
_entity.type
_entity.pdbx_description
1 polymer ?
#
loop_
_entity_poly.entity_id
_entity_poly.type
_entity_poly.pdbx_seq_one_letter_code
_entity_poly.pdbx_strand_id
1 'polypeptide(L)'
;MRGDKRERILRVLLNNKEALSKSEIAKRSECTRQWVILFFKDLQKKKLLKDTTPCDRKKLLDYWISIAKKPKKYRGYMIKEPLTLLTKTKLEYALTTYQAENLIQHHLFPSRIDLYIKETDLEDWHMLLCKNGLYGSGNLRIITTDEHVMYAKRNLSKLTTVSLPQLIVDLTLEGGPCQEAADMLMKRI
;
A
#
# COMPACT_ATOMS: atom_id res chain seq x y z
N MET A 1 3.75 14.66 -1.12
CA MET A 1 4.34 14.35 -2.48
C MET A 1 3.22 13.90 -3.42
N ARG A 2 3.16 14.41 -4.67
CA ARG A 2 2.18 13.92 -5.65
C ARG A 2 2.62 12.55 -6.18
N GLY A 3 1.87 11.50 -5.86
CA GLY A 3 2.11 10.15 -6.37
C GLY A 3 1.71 9.96 -7.84
N ASP A 4 1.95 8.77 -8.36
CA ASP A 4 1.52 8.41 -9.71
C ASP A 4 -0.01 8.28 -9.75
N LYS A 5 -0.67 9.15 -10.52
CA LYS A 5 -2.13 9.15 -10.68
C LYS A 5 -2.67 7.82 -11.21
N ARG A 6 -1.89 7.08 -11.99
CA ARG A 6 -2.27 5.75 -12.49
C ARG A 6 -2.39 4.77 -11.33
N GLU A 7 -1.44 4.76 -10.40
CA GLU A 7 -1.48 3.88 -9.23
C GLU A 7 -2.68 4.21 -8.33
N ARG A 8 -3.01 5.50 -8.14
CA ARG A 8 -4.20 5.91 -7.38
C ARG A 8 -5.49 5.34 -7.99
N ILE A 9 -5.63 5.43 -9.32
CA ILE A 9 -6.80 4.90 -10.04
C ILE A 9 -6.85 3.38 -9.96
N LEU A 10 -5.72 2.68 -10.15
CA LEU A 10 -5.64 1.22 -10.05
C LEU A 10 -5.99 0.74 -8.64
N ARG A 11 -5.52 1.47 -7.61
CA ARG A 11 -5.85 1.20 -6.21
C ARG A 11 -7.35 1.31 -5.95
N VAL A 12 -8.02 2.33 -6.52
CA VAL A 12 -9.47 2.47 -6.41
C VAL A 12 -10.18 1.33 -7.13
N LEU A 13 -9.82 1.01 -8.37
CA LEU A 13 -10.44 -0.06 -9.15
C LEU A 13 -10.32 -1.44 -8.47
N LEU A 14 -9.15 -1.75 -7.92
CA LEU A 14 -8.88 -3.05 -7.31
C LEU A 14 -9.43 -3.20 -5.88
N ASN A 15 -9.76 -2.12 -5.19
CA ASN A 15 -10.36 -2.17 -3.87
C ASN A 15 -11.90 -2.09 -3.88
N ASN A 16 -12.51 -1.88 -5.04
CA ASN A 16 -13.98 -1.85 -5.17
C ASN A 16 -14.45 -3.05 -6.00
N LYS A 17 -15.47 -3.74 -5.49
CA LYS A 17 -16.10 -4.88 -6.18
C LYS A 17 -17.15 -4.42 -7.19
N GLU A 18 -17.84 -3.34 -6.86
CA GLU A 18 -18.89 -2.75 -7.70
C GLU A 18 -18.32 -1.78 -8.73
N ALA A 19 -19.02 -1.66 -9.85
CA ALA A 19 -18.68 -0.68 -10.87
C ALA A 19 -18.93 0.74 -10.35
N LEU A 20 -17.89 1.56 -10.35
CA LEU A 20 -17.96 2.96 -9.98
C LEU A 20 -18.07 3.84 -11.23
N SER A 21 -18.77 4.97 -11.12
CA SER A 21 -18.75 5.99 -12.18
C SER A 21 -17.36 6.61 -12.31
N LYS A 22 -17.04 7.13 -13.50
CA LYS A 22 -15.78 7.84 -13.75
C LYS A 22 -15.58 9.04 -12.82
N SER A 23 -16.67 9.69 -12.43
CA SER A 23 -16.64 10.82 -11.48
C SER A 23 -16.31 10.35 -10.07
N GLU A 24 -16.88 9.23 -9.64
CA GLU A 24 -16.59 8.66 -8.33
C GLU A 24 -15.14 8.13 -8.25
N ILE A 25 -14.64 7.50 -9.32
CA ILE A 25 -13.24 7.07 -9.40
C ILE A 25 -12.32 8.28 -9.34
N ALA A 26 -12.63 9.37 -10.05
CA ALA A 26 -11.85 10.60 -10.02
C ALA A 26 -11.79 11.19 -8.60
N LYS A 27 -12.94 11.23 -7.90
CA LYS A 27 -13.02 11.70 -6.51
C LYS A 27 -12.18 10.83 -5.58
N ARG A 28 -12.38 9.50 -5.60
CA ARG A 28 -11.67 8.57 -4.71
C ARG A 28 -10.17 8.48 -4.99
N SER A 29 -9.75 8.62 -6.25
CA SER A 29 -8.34 8.62 -6.63
C SER A 29 -7.66 9.99 -6.52
N GLU A 30 -8.40 11.03 -6.11
CA GLU A 30 -7.94 12.41 -6.05
C GLU A 30 -7.35 12.89 -7.39
N CYS A 31 -7.95 12.44 -8.50
CA CYS A 31 -7.57 12.78 -9.86
C CYS A 31 -8.68 13.57 -10.54
N THR A 32 -8.34 14.30 -11.61
CA THR A 32 -9.37 14.93 -12.44
C THR A 32 -10.11 13.86 -13.25
N ARG A 33 -11.41 14.07 -13.50
CA ARG A 33 -12.22 13.19 -14.34
C ARG A 33 -11.61 13.02 -15.75
N GLN A 34 -11.01 14.09 -16.28
CA GLN A 34 -10.35 14.07 -17.58
C GLN A 34 -9.16 13.12 -17.59
N TRP A 35 -8.34 13.12 -16.54
CA TRP A 35 -7.23 12.20 -16.38
C TRP A 35 -7.69 10.73 -16.26
N VAL A 36 -8.78 10.48 -15.52
CA VAL A 36 -9.39 9.14 -15.46
C VAL A 36 -9.83 8.66 -16.84
N ILE A 37 -10.50 9.52 -17.62
CA ILE A 37 -10.94 9.17 -18.98
C ILE A 37 -9.75 8.83 -19.89
N LEU A 38 -8.68 9.60 -19.84
CA LEU A 38 -7.47 9.34 -20.64
C LEU A 38 -6.83 8.01 -20.26
N PHE A 39 -6.66 7.76 -18.96
CA PHE A 39 -6.07 6.51 -18.50
C PHE A 39 -6.95 5.29 -18.80
N PHE A 40 -8.28 5.45 -18.73
CA PHE A 40 -9.22 4.38 -19.10
C PHE A 40 -9.10 4.00 -20.58
N LYS A 41 -8.92 4.96 -21.48
CA LYS A 41 -8.67 4.67 -22.90
C LYS A 41 -7.41 3.81 -23.09
N ASP A 42 -6.35 4.05 -22.31
CA ASP A 42 -5.14 3.22 -22.34
C ASP A 42 -5.41 1.80 -21.80
N LEU A 43 -6.09 1.67 -20.65
CA LEU A 43 -6.46 0.37 -20.09
C LEU A 43 -7.39 -0.44 -21.02
N GLN A 44 -8.33 0.22 -21.69
CA GLN A 44 -9.23 -0.40 -22.66
C GLN A 44 -8.48 -0.90 -23.89
N LYS A 45 -7.52 -0.12 -24.44
CA LYS A 45 -6.64 -0.57 -25.53
C LYS A 45 -5.84 -1.82 -25.14
N LYS A 46 -5.44 -1.93 -23.89
CA LYS A 46 -4.76 -3.11 -23.31
C LYS A 46 -5.70 -4.26 -22.94
N LYS A 47 -7.01 -4.10 -23.18
CA LYS A 47 -8.06 -5.08 -22.79
C LYS A 47 -8.09 -5.40 -21.29
N LEU A 48 -7.66 -4.45 -20.45
CA LEU A 48 -7.65 -4.59 -18.98
C LEU A 48 -8.94 -4.07 -18.34
N LEU A 49 -9.68 -3.21 -19.04
CA LEU A 49 -10.90 -2.56 -18.56
C LEU A 49 -12.00 -2.61 -19.61
N LYS A 50 -13.23 -2.91 -19.19
CA LYS A 50 -14.45 -2.73 -19.99
C LYS A 50 -15.30 -1.69 -19.28
N ASP A 51 -15.58 -0.57 -19.93
CA ASP A 51 -16.20 0.62 -19.34
C ASP A 51 -15.44 1.11 -18.09
N THR A 52 -15.95 0.84 -16.90
CA THR A 52 -15.32 1.18 -15.62
C THR A 52 -14.95 -0.06 -14.78
N THR A 53 -15.13 -1.25 -15.34
CA THR A 53 -14.94 -2.53 -14.63
C THR A 53 -13.70 -3.27 -15.14
N PRO A 54 -12.85 -3.79 -14.29
CA PRO A 54 -11.74 -4.66 -14.68
C PRO A 54 -12.25 -5.89 -15.43
N CYS A 55 -11.67 -6.19 -16.61
CA CYS A 55 -11.96 -7.43 -17.34
C CYS A 55 -11.43 -8.67 -16.60
N ASP A 56 -10.28 -8.49 -15.97
CA ASP A 56 -9.59 -9.50 -15.16
C ASP A 56 -8.80 -8.73 -14.09
N ARG A 57 -9.13 -8.98 -12.82
CA ARG A 57 -8.53 -8.27 -11.68
C ARG A 57 -7.05 -8.63 -11.52
N LYS A 58 -6.67 -9.89 -11.77
CA LYS A 58 -5.28 -10.33 -11.69
C LYS A 58 -4.43 -9.65 -12.75
N LYS A 59 -4.88 -9.65 -14.01
CA LYS A 59 -4.18 -8.95 -15.10
C LYS A 59 -4.05 -7.44 -14.84
N LEU A 60 -5.07 -6.83 -14.25
CA LEU A 60 -5.01 -5.42 -13.89
C LEU A 60 -3.99 -5.18 -12.77
N LEU A 61 -3.89 -6.08 -11.81
CA LEU A 61 -2.90 -6.03 -10.74
C LEU A 61 -1.48 -6.26 -11.28
N ASP A 62 -1.28 -7.23 -12.20
CA ASP A 62 0.00 -7.45 -12.89
C ASP A 62 0.45 -6.20 -13.65
N TYR A 63 -0.49 -5.53 -14.32
CA TYR A 63 -0.21 -4.24 -14.96
C TYR A 63 0.22 -3.19 -13.94
N TRP A 64 -0.45 -3.11 -12.78
CA TRP A 64 -0.03 -2.19 -11.72
C TRP A 64 1.39 -2.50 -11.24
N ILE A 65 1.69 -3.75 -10.94
CA ILE A 65 3.04 -4.20 -10.55
C ILE A 65 4.09 -3.77 -11.59
N SER A 66 3.78 -3.91 -12.87
CA SER A 66 4.71 -3.55 -13.96
C SER A 66 5.08 -2.06 -14.03
N ILE A 67 4.22 -1.17 -13.51
CA ILE A 67 4.46 0.28 -13.52
C ILE A 67 4.82 0.85 -12.15
N ALA A 68 4.60 0.09 -11.08
CA ALA A 68 4.86 0.52 -9.71
C ALA A 68 6.38 0.62 -9.43
N LYS A 69 6.73 1.49 -8.49
CA LYS A 69 8.11 1.70 -8.09
C LYS A 69 8.26 1.56 -6.59
N LYS A 70 9.32 0.87 -6.16
CA LYS A 70 9.66 0.76 -4.75
C LYS A 70 9.91 2.15 -4.14
N PRO A 71 9.29 2.47 -3.00
CA PRO A 71 9.54 3.74 -2.32
C PRO A 71 11.02 3.89 -1.95
N LYS A 72 11.59 5.07 -2.19
CA LYS A 72 13.02 5.35 -1.94
C LYS A 72 13.27 6.06 -0.62
N LYS A 73 12.25 6.76 -0.08
CA LYS A 73 12.37 7.54 1.16
C LYS A 73 11.90 6.74 2.35
N TYR A 74 12.80 6.44 3.27
CA TYR A 74 12.47 5.80 4.54
C TYR A 74 13.45 6.20 5.63
N ARG A 75 13.03 6.08 6.90
CA ARG A 75 13.88 6.18 8.09
C ARG A 75 13.77 4.88 8.88
N GLY A 76 14.88 4.36 9.37
CA GLY A 76 14.95 3.15 10.18
C GLY A 76 15.08 3.44 11.66
N TYR A 77 14.59 2.50 12.49
CA TYR A 77 14.65 2.60 13.95
C TYR A 77 14.79 1.22 14.57
N MET A 78 15.51 1.15 15.69
CA MET A 78 15.54 -0.03 16.56
C MET A 78 14.61 0.20 17.74
N ILE A 79 13.48 -0.48 17.77
CA ILE A 79 12.43 -0.35 18.80
C ILE A 79 12.29 -1.68 19.53
N LYS A 80 12.27 -1.65 20.88
CA LYS A 80 12.18 -2.86 21.71
C LYS A 80 10.88 -3.63 21.47
N GLU A 81 9.73 -2.94 21.48
CA GLU A 81 8.40 -3.53 21.33
C GLU A 81 7.58 -2.77 20.28
N PRO A 82 7.91 -2.86 18.99
CA PRO A 82 7.30 -2.01 17.98
C PRO A 82 5.80 -2.25 17.80
N LEU A 83 5.30 -3.49 17.88
CA LEU A 83 3.87 -3.77 17.76
C LEU A 83 3.06 -3.21 18.93
N THR A 84 3.58 -3.31 20.16
CA THR A 84 2.95 -2.71 21.34
C THR A 84 2.86 -1.19 21.22
N LEU A 85 3.90 -0.54 20.68
CA LEU A 85 3.90 0.90 20.40
C LEU A 85 2.83 1.25 19.36
N LEU A 86 2.75 0.48 18.28
CA LEU A 86 1.79 0.73 17.19
C LEU A 86 0.33 0.53 17.62
N THR A 87 0.04 -0.38 18.52
CA THR A 87 -1.34 -0.54 19.07
C THR A 87 -1.77 0.60 19.98
N LYS A 88 -0.83 1.37 20.56
CA LYS A 88 -1.09 2.46 21.51
C LYS A 88 -1.05 3.84 20.88
N THR A 89 -0.39 3.98 19.73
CA THR A 89 -0.26 5.30 19.06
C THR A 89 -1.58 5.77 18.48
N LYS A 90 -1.78 7.09 18.50
CA LYS A 90 -2.86 7.78 17.78
C LYS A 90 -2.42 8.32 16.41
N LEU A 91 -1.14 8.24 16.10
CA LEU A 91 -0.61 8.67 14.80
C LEU A 91 -1.09 7.71 13.71
N GLU A 92 -1.43 8.26 12.55
CA GLU A 92 -1.94 7.48 11.43
C GLU A 92 -0.80 6.72 10.73
N TYR A 93 -1.03 5.43 10.44
CA TYR A 93 -0.10 4.56 9.72
C TYR A 93 -0.82 3.45 8.98
N ALA A 94 -0.09 2.77 8.10
CA ALA A 94 -0.51 1.49 7.54
C ALA A 94 0.70 0.56 7.38
N LEU A 95 0.65 -0.60 8.05
CA LEU A 95 1.64 -1.67 7.90
C LEU A 95 1.65 -2.21 6.48
N THR A 96 2.82 -2.56 5.99
CA THR A 96 3.02 -3.20 4.69
C THR A 96 4.04 -4.33 4.79
N THR A 97 4.34 -4.99 3.69
CA THR A 97 5.32 -6.08 3.54
C THR A 97 5.19 -7.18 4.62
N TYR A 98 6.28 -7.57 5.27
CA TYR A 98 6.39 -8.74 6.16
C TYR A 98 5.33 -8.80 7.26
N GLN A 99 5.17 -7.72 8.03
CA GLN A 99 4.23 -7.71 9.14
C GLN A 99 2.77 -7.68 8.68
N ALA A 100 2.45 -6.94 7.62
CA ALA A 100 1.11 -6.92 7.08
C ALA A 100 0.72 -8.27 6.47
N GLU A 101 1.65 -8.94 5.80
CA GLU A 101 1.47 -10.28 5.27
C GLU A 101 1.24 -11.29 6.41
N ASN A 102 2.08 -11.27 7.44
CA ASN A 102 1.96 -12.18 8.57
C ASN A 102 0.59 -12.03 9.28
N LEU A 103 0.04 -10.83 9.40
CA LEU A 103 -1.30 -10.61 9.95
C LEU A 103 -2.43 -11.19 9.10
N ILE A 104 -2.20 -11.48 7.81
CA ILE A 104 -3.23 -11.92 6.85
C ILE A 104 -3.16 -13.42 6.57
N GLN A 105 -1.97 -13.99 6.41
CA GLN A 105 -1.83 -15.40 6.02
C GLN A 105 -0.73 -16.17 6.77
N HIS A 106 0.04 -15.51 7.64
CA HIS A 106 1.06 -16.13 8.50
C HIS A 106 2.15 -16.91 7.74
N HIS A 107 2.46 -16.53 6.50
CA HIS A 107 3.45 -17.21 5.67
C HIS A 107 4.85 -16.68 5.92
N LEU A 108 5.03 -15.36 5.98
CA LEU A 108 6.33 -14.74 6.24
C LEU A 108 6.58 -14.59 7.74
N PHE A 109 7.84 -14.84 8.14
CA PHE A 109 8.30 -14.47 9.48
C PHE A 109 8.76 -13.00 9.47
N PRO A 110 8.16 -12.09 10.27
CA PRO A 110 8.49 -10.67 10.22
C PRO A 110 9.89 -10.38 10.79
N SER A 111 10.88 -10.24 9.91
CA SER A 111 12.23 -9.79 10.29
C SER A 111 12.32 -8.27 10.49
N ARG A 112 11.39 -7.54 9.89
CA ARG A 112 11.30 -6.09 9.91
C ARG A 112 9.83 -5.66 9.82
N ILE A 113 9.51 -4.55 10.47
CA ILE A 113 8.19 -3.92 10.40
C ILE A 113 8.31 -2.68 9.51
N ASP A 114 7.60 -2.70 8.40
CA ASP A 114 7.52 -1.58 7.46
C ASP A 114 6.14 -0.93 7.55
N LEU A 115 6.10 0.38 7.64
CA LEU A 115 4.84 1.11 7.67
C LEU A 115 4.90 2.41 6.85
N TYR A 116 3.81 2.71 6.17
CA TYR A 116 3.58 3.99 5.55
C TYR A 116 3.04 4.98 6.57
N ILE A 117 3.52 6.21 6.49
CA ILE A 117 3.05 7.35 7.25
C ILE A 117 2.82 8.55 6.31
N LYS A 118 2.06 9.54 6.76
CA LYS A 118 1.96 10.82 6.06
C LYS A 118 3.27 11.60 6.18
N GLU A 119 3.65 12.31 5.13
CA GLU A 119 4.84 13.17 5.17
C GLU A 119 4.70 14.30 6.21
N THR A 120 3.47 14.77 6.44
CA THR A 120 3.15 15.77 7.46
C THR A 120 3.43 15.29 8.89
N ASP A 121 3.30 14.00 9.14
CA ASP A 121 3.40 13.41 10.47
C ASP A 121 4.82 12.87 10.75
N LEU A 122 5.77 13.10 9.83
CA LEU A 122 7.12 12.54 9.89
C LEU A 122 7.89 12.92 11.16
N GLU A 123 7.78 14.16 11.60
CA GLU A 123 8.50 14.63 12.80
C GLU A 123 7.84 14.12 14.09
N ASP A 124 6.52 14.03 14.16
CA ASP A 124 5.81 13.43 15.29
C ASP A 124 6.17 11.95 15.43
N TRP A 125 6.23 11.22 14.31
CA TRP A 125 6.73 9.85 14.27
C TRP A 125 8.19 9.75 14.71
N HIS A 126 9.04 10.65 14.23
CA HIS A 126 10.45 10.68 14.63
C HIS A 126 10.61 10.86 16.14
N MET A 127 9.92 11.84 16.72
CA MET A 127 9.94 12.10 18.17
C MET A 127 9.42 10.87 18.96
N LEU A 128 8.29 10.28 18.54
CA LEU A 128 7.73 9.10 19.19
C LEU A 128 8.70 7.92 19.17
N LEU A 129 9.32 7.65 18.01
CA LEU A 129 10.22 6.51 17.84
C LEU A 129 11.55 6.71 18.56
N CYS A 130 12.14 7.90 18.55
CA CYS A 130 13.36 8.21 19.31
C CYS A 130 13.15 8.14 20.84
N LYS A 131 11.96 8.45 21.33
CA LYS A 131 11.61 8.28 22.76
C LYS A 131 11.56 6.80 23.17
N ASN A 132 11.28 5.88 22.24
CA ASN A 132 11.07 4.45 22.51
C ASN A 132 12.19 3.55 21.94
N GLY A 133 13.24 4.13 21.37
CA GLY A 133 14.33 3.38 20.78
C GLY A 133 15.41 4.26 20.14
N LEU A 134 16.15 3.71 19.20
CA LEU A 134 17.29 4.35 18.57
C LEU A 134 17.00 4.61 17.06
N TYR A 135 17.37 5.79 16.59
CA TYR A 135 17.37 6.12 15.16
C TYR A 135 18.53 5.44 14.43
N GLY A 136 18.27 4.87 13.27
CA GLY A 136 19.28 4.20 12.43
C GLY A 136 18.77 2.87 11.88
N SER A 137 19.70 1.96 11.56
CA SER A 137 19.33 0.60 11.13
C SER A 137 18.64 -0.17 12.26
N GLY A 138 17.52 -0.84 11.96
CA GLY A 138 16.78 -1.55 12.99
C GLY A 138 15.61 -2.38 12.46
N ASN A 139 14.73 -2.72 13.36
CA ASN A 139 13.61 -3.62 13.11
C ASN A 139 12.30 -2.91 12.71
N LEU A 140 12.29 -1.58 12.68
CA LEU A 140 11.13 -0.79 12.22
C LEU A 140 11.58 0.24 11.18
N ARG A 141 10.83 0.36 10.10
CA ARG A 141 11.07 1.30 9.01
C ARG A 141 9.79 2.09 8.70
N ILE A 142 9.87 3.42 8.84
CA ILE A 142 8.81 4.31 8.38
C ILE A 142 9.11 4.77 6.94
N ILE A 143 8.08 4.76 6.10
CA ILE A 143 8.18 5.06 4.67
C ILE A 143 7.25 6.21 4.36
N THR A 144 7.78 7.27 3.75
CA THR A 144 6.99 8.39 3.23
C THR A 144 6.88 8.30 1.73
N THR A 145 5.65 8.34 1.23
CA THR A 145 5.34 8.31 -0.20
C THR A 145 4.00 9.03 -0.47
N ASP A 146 3.32 8.71 -1.54
CA ASP A 146 1.97 9.20 -1.80
C ASP A 146 0.98 8.71 -0.73
N GLU A 147 0.32 9.62 -0.01
CA GLU A 147 -0.63 9.29 1.07
C GLU A 147 -1.76 8.37 0.62
N HIS A 148 -2.08 8.37 -0.66
CA HIS A 148 -3.09 7.49 -1.24
C HIS A 148 -2.74 5.98 -1.12
N VAL A 149 -1.51 5.61 -0.72
CA VAL A 149 -1.17 4.21 -0.37
C VAL A 149 -2.02 3.68 0.77
N MET A 150 -2.55 4.58 1.62
CA MET A 150 -3.44 4.24 2.74
C MET A 150 -4.92 4.10 2.33
N TYR A 151 -5.24 4.29 1.04
CA TYR A 151 -6.61 4.09 0.56
C TYR A 151 -7.09 2.66 0.82
N ALA A 152 -8.29 2.53 1.38
CA ALA A 152 -8.89 1.25 1.76
C ALA A 152 -8.03 0.42 2.73
N LYS A 153 -7.24 1.08 3.61
CA LYS A 153 -6.52 0.43 4.70
C LYS A 153 -7.47 -0.40 5.57
N ARG A 154 -6.94 -1.44 6.20
CA ARG A 154 -7.72 -2.42 6.95
C ARG A 154 -7.23 -2.48 8.39
N ASN A 155 -8.14 -2.66 9.33
CA ASN A 155 -7.81 -2.89 10.74
C ASN A 155 -7.84 -4.40 11.02
N LEU A 156 -6.72 -4.94 11.47
CA LEU A 156 -6.52 -6.34 11.82
C LEU A 156 -5.85 -6.41 13.19
N SER A 157 -6.45 -7.09 14.16
CA SER A 157 -5.88 -7.30 15.51
C SER A 157 -5.36 -6.01 16.16
N LYS A 158 -6.11 -4.91 16.11
CA LYS A 158 -5.76 -3.56 16.61
C LYS A 158 -4.60 -2.87 15.86
N LEU A 159 -4.15 -3.43 14.75
CA LEU A 159 -3.14 -2.85 13.86
C LEU A 159 -3.78 -2.47 12.52
N THR A 160 -3.25 -1.44 11.90
CA THR A 160 -3.72 -0.98 10.59
C THR A 160 -2.78 -1.43 9.50
N THR A 161 -3.30 -2.06 8.45
CA THR A 161 -2.53 -2.53 7.29
C THR A 161 -3.00 -1.82 6.02
N VAL A 162 -2.16 -1.77 5.00
CA VAL A 162 -2.57 -1.39 3.65
C VAL A 162 -3.65 -2.34 3.11
N SER A 163 -4.32 -1.94 2.03
CA SER A 163 -5.26 -2.81 1.33
C SER A 163 -4.57 -4.03 0.71
N LEU A 164 -5.32 -5.12 0.46
CA LEU A 164 -4.76 -6.33 -0.12
C LEU A 164 -4.07 -6.12 -1.48
N PRO A 165 -4.65 -5.38 -2.45
CA PRO A 165 -3.95 -5.10 -3.70
C PRO A 165 -2.65 -4.32 -3.51
N GLN A 166 -2.63 -3.32 -2.59
CA GLN A 166 -1.41 -2.57 -2.28
C GLN A 166 -0.35 -3.49 -1.67
N LEU A 167 -0.74 -4.36 -0.72
CA LEU A 167 0.19 -5.30 -0.10
C LEU A 167 0.85 -6.23 -1.12
N ILE A 168 0.09 -6.76 -2.08
CA ILE A 168 0.63 -7.63 -3.13
C ILE A 168 1.67 -6.88 -3.97
N VAL A 169 1.38 -5.63 -4.36
CA VAL A 169 2.34 -4.78 -5.08
C VAL A 169 3.61 -4.59 -4.26
N ASP A 170 3.48 -4.24 -2.98
CA ASP A 170 4.63 -3.97 -2.10
C ASP A 170 5.49 -5.22 -1.89
N LEU A 171 4.87 -6.39 -1.68
CA LEU A 171 5.57 -7.67 -1.55
C LEU A 171 6.31 -8.06 -2.83
N THR A 172 5.67 -7.89 -3.99
CA THR A 172 6.32 -8.17 -5.29
C THR A 172 7.51 -7.25 -5.51
N LEU A 173 7.39 -5.96 -5.18
CA LEU A 173 8.50 -5.01 -5.29
C LEU A 173 9.62 -5.27 -4.27
N GLU A 174 9.31 -5.84 -3.10
CA GLU A 174 10.33 -6.25 -2.12
C GLU A 174 11.15 -7.43 -2.65
N GLY A 175 10.50 -8.41 -3.30
CA GLY A 175 11.15 -9.58 -3.90
C GLY A 175 11.59 -10.64 -2.87
N GLY A 176 12.45 -11.55 -3.30
CA GLY A 176 12.91 -12.64 -2.44
C GLY A 176 11.74 -13.49 -1.90
N PRO A 177 11.70 -13.84 -0.58
CA PRO A 177 10.63 -14.64 -0.01
C PRO A 177 9.26 -13.94 -0.07
N CYS A 178 9.22 -12.61 -0.24
CA CYS A 178 7.98 -11.87 -0.38
C CYS A 178 7.26 -12.17 -1.71
N GLN A 179 7.98 -12.63 -2.74
CA GLN A 179 7.36 -12.97 -4.02
C GLN A 179 6.38 -14.14 -3.88
N GLU A 180 6.78 -15.22 -3.19
CA GLU A 180 5.91 -16.37 -2.95
C GLU A 180 4.66 -15.97 -2.15
N ALA A 181 4.85 -15.15 -1.13
CA ALA A 181 3.75 -14.61 -0.33
C ALA A 181 2.78 -13.75 -1.18
N ALA A 182 3.30 -12.94 -2.09
CA ALA A 182 2.49 -12.17 -3.05
C ALA A 182 1.68 -13.08 -3.96
N ASP A 183 2.30 -14.13 -4.52
CA ASP A 183 1.64 -15.10 -5.40
C ASP A 183 0.50 -15.84 -4.69
N MET A 184 0.68 -16.17 -3.41
CA MET A 184 -0.39 -16.76 -2.58
C MET A 184 -1.56 -15.79 -2.37
N LEU A 185 -1.28 -14.51 -2.07
CA LEU A 185 -2.29 -13.48 -1.90
C LEU A 185 -3.01 -13.14 -3.21
N MET A 186 -2.31 -13.22 -4.36
CA MET A 186 -2.88 -13.01 -5.69
C MET A 186 -4.05 -13.96 -6.00
N LYS A 187 -4.05 -15.15 -5.41
CA LYS A 187 -5.14 -16.14 -5.56
C LYS A 187 -6.45 -15.68 -4.91
N ARG A 188 -6.40 -14.66 -4.03
CA ARG A 188 -7.56 -14.12 -3.29
C ARG A 188 -8.16 -12.87 -3.97
N ILE A 189 -7.57 -12.38 -5.06
CA ILE A 189 -8.04 -11.25 -5.87
C ILE A 189 -8.98 -11.73 -6.97
#